data_b5e28c387495999622ccabee8c4d8488
#
_entry.id   b5e28c387495999622ccabee8c4d8488
#
_cell.length_a   1.000
_cell.length_b   1.000
_cell.length_c   1.000
_cell.angle_alpha   90.00
_cell.angle_beta   90.00
_cell.angle_gamma   90.00
#
_symmetry.space_group_name_H-M   'P 1'
#
loop_
_entity.id
_entity.type
_entity.pdbx_description
1 polymer ?
#
loop_
_entity_poly.entity_id
_entity_poly.type
_entity_poly.pdbx_seq_one_letter_code
_entity_poly.pdbx_strand_id
1 'polypeptide(L)'
;MTRPGERHEDVSTALSDQSICRFDATRYAKGCVPVAELREEMQQTMHRYCSVFRTCHILQRGCREMTRLYTCDLPDICVQDQSLIWNTELVEAIELQNMMLVSMHIVYAAENRKESRGSHARDDYKERCDEYNYTQPVEGQTKRPYSEHWRKHTLTWAREDGLISISYRPVIDSTLDEAEAKHVPPTVRMY
;
A
#
# COMPACT_ATOMS: atom_id res chain seq x y z
N MET A 1 -17.68 1.23 17.67
CA MET A 1 -18.72 2.28 17.77
C MET A 1 -19.03 2.46 19.23
N THR A 2 -18.84 3.67 19.76
CA THR A 2 -19.24 4.04 21.13
C THR A 2 -20.77 4.13 21.22
N ARG A 3 -21.32 3.67 22.35
CA ARG A 3 -22.77 3.75 22.60
C ARG A 3 -23.19 5.19 22.90
N PRO A 4 -24.42 5.60 22.64
CA PRO A 4 -24.92 6.91 23.04
C PRO A 4 -24.70 7.11 24.55
N GLY A 5 -24.00 8.17 24.92
CA GLY A 5 -23.67 8.49 26.31
C GLY A 5 -22.29 8.01 26.81
N GLU A 6 -21.57 7.19 26.06
CA GLU A 6 -20.17 6.88 26.35
C GLU A 6 -19.28 8.05 25.91
N ARG A 7 -18.41 8.52 26.80
CA ARG A 7 -17.35 9.45 26.44
C ARG A 7 -16.16 8.67 25.89
N HIS A 8 -15.56 9.19 24.82
CA HIS A 8 -14.25 8.72 24.40
C HIS A 8 -13.23 9.02 25.50
N GLU A 9 -12.24 8.14 25.65
CA GLU A 9 -11.07 8.44 26.48
C GLU A 9 -10.39 9.71 25.97
N ASP A 10 -9.86 10.52 26.88
CA ASP A 10 -9.12 11.73 26.52
C ASP A 10 -7.90 11.34 25.67
N VAL A 11 -7.72 12.02 24.54
CA VAL A 11 -6.57 11.78 23.65
C VAL A 11 -5.31 12.20 24.38
N SER A 12 -4.32 11.33 24.43
CA SER A 12 -3.01 11.62 25.01
C SER A 12 -2.36 12.82 24.31
N THR A 13 -1.93 13.82 25.08
CA THR A 13 -1.17 14.97 24.55
C THR A 13 0.10 14.54 23.81
N ALA A 14 0.69 13.41 24.20
CA ALA A 14 1.89 12.86 23.52
C ALA A 14 1.69 12.61 22.04
N LEU A 15 0.48 12.19 21.58
CA LEU A 15 0.18 12.01 20.16
C LEU A 15 0.10 13.34 19.40
N SER A 16 -0.45 14.36 20.03
CA SER A 16 -0.51 15.72 19.48
C SER A 16 0.90 16.31 19.37
N ASP A 17 1.72 16.15 20.40
CA ASP A 17 3.10 16.62 20.43
C ASP A 17 3.95 15.92 19.37
N GLN A 18 3.77 14.61 19.16
CA GLN A 18 4.44 13.87 18.11
C GLN A 18 4.08 14.41 16.70
N SER A 19 2.81 14.74 16.47
CA SER A 19 2.34 15.29 15.20
C SER A 19 2.93 16.68 14.95
N ILE A 20 2.97 17.53 15.97
CA ILE A 20 3.58 18.87 15.91
C ILE A 20 5.08 18.76 15.65
N CYS A 21 5.78 17.89 16.37
CA CYS A 21 7.22 17.65 16.16
C CYS A 21 7.51 17.18 14.71
N ARG A 22 6.69 16.28 14.15
CA ARG A 22 6.84 15.86 12.75
C ARG A 22 6.63 17.02 11.78
N PHE A 23 5.62 17.85 12.01
CA PHE A 23 5.35 19.02 11.20
C PHE A 23 6.51 20.01 11.23
N ASP A 24 7.01 20.36 12.41
CA ASP A 24 8.13 21.28 12.58
C ASP A 24 9.43 20.71 12.00
N ALA A 25 9.69 19.40 12.19
CA ALA A 25 10.84 18.74 11.58
C ALA A 25 10.82 18.85 10.05
N THR A 26 9.64 18.72 9.43
CA THR A 26 9.48 18.89 7.99
C THR A 26 9.66 20.35 7.58
N ARG A 27 9.04 21.29 8.28
CA ARG A 27 9.13 22.74 8.02
C ARG A 27 10.55 23.27 8.08
N TYR A 28 11.36 22.76 9.00
CA TYR A 28 12.74 23.18 9.21
C TYR A 28 13.77 22.22 8.62
N ALA A 29 13.35 21.34 7.72
CA ALA A 29 14.24 20.41 7.03
C ALA A 29 15.30 21.18 6.22
N LYS A 30 16.58 20.83 6.44
CA LYS A 30 17.76 21.49 5.85
C LYS A 30 18.67 20.50 5.13
N GLY A 31 18.10 19.44 4.57
CA GLY A 31 18.84 18.46 3.79
C GLY A 31 19.28 19.02 2.43
N CYS A 32 19.73 18.11 1.58
CA CYS A 32 20.27 18.44 0.26
C CYS A 32 19.30 18.15 -0.89
N VAL A 33 18.20 17.42 -0.63
CA VAL A 33 17.30 16.92 -1.68
C VAL A 33 16.06 17.82 -1.81
N PRO A 34 15.86 18.51 -2.94
CA PRO A 34 14.67 19.31 -3.17
C PRO A 34 13.41 18.43 -3.23
N VAL A 35 12.33 18.89 -2.60
CA VAL A 35 11.05 18.15 -2.52
C VAL A 35 10.52 17.79 -3.91
N ALA A 36 10.58 18.73 -4.85
CA ALA A 36 10.09 18.52 -6.22
C ALA A 36 10.89 17.44 -6.98
N GLU A 37 12.21 17.42 -6.83
CA GLU A 37 13.07 16.43 -7.47
C GLU A 37 12.82 15.02 -6.91
N LEU A 38 12.71 14.89 -5.59
CA LEU A 38 12.40 13.61 -4.96
C LEU A 38 11.00 13.10 -5.34
N ARG A 39 10.01 14.01 -5.48
CA ARG A 39 8.67 13.67 -5.97
C ARG A 39 8.74 13.10 -7.38
N GLU A 40 9.47 13.76 -8.28
CA GLU A 40 9.64 13.31 -9.64
C GLU A 40 10.34 11.94 -9.70
N GLU A 41 11.41 11.74 -8.94
CA GLU A 41 12.13 10.47 -8.89
C GLU A 41 11.25 9.32 -8.36
N MET A 42 10.43 9.57 -7.34
CA MET A 42 9.42 8.62 -6.85
C MET A 42 8.43 8.24 -7.96
N GLN A 43 7.88 9.23 -8.66
CA GLN A 43 6.91 9.01 -9.74
C GLN A 43 7.52 8.21 -10.89
N GLN A 44 8.74 8.56 -11.32
CA GLN A 44 9.48 7.84 -12.35
C GLN A 44 9.79 6.40 -11.93
N THR A 45 10.18 6.19 -10.68
CA THR A 45 10.46 4.87 -10.11
C THR A 45 9.20 4.00 -10.11
N MET A 46 8.08 4.53 -9.63
CA MET A 46 6.81 3.81 -9.64
C MET A 46 6.32 3.52 -11.06
N HIS A 47 6.45 4.49 -11.98
CA HIS A 47 6.09 4.30 -13.38
C HIS A 47 6.97 3.23 -14.07
N ARG A 48 8.26 3.24 -13.82
CA ARG A 48 9.21 2.30 -14.44
C ARG A 48 9.08 0.88 -13.91
N TYR A 49 8.85 0.71 -12.61
CA TYR A 49 8.96 -0.60 -11.96
C TYR A 49 7.64 -1.18 -11.45
N CYS A 50 6.59 -0.37 -11.27
CA CYS A 50 5.30 -0.82 -10.73
C CYS A 50 4.10 -0.41 -11.60
N SER A 51 4.31 -0.18 -12.89
CA SER A 51 3.28 0.16 -13.86
C SER A 51 2.51 -1.08 -14.34
N VAL A 52 2.09 -1.10 -15.59
CA VAL A 52 1.23 -2.12 -16.18
C VAL A 52 1.97 -3.46 -16.36
N PHE A 53 3.19 -3.43 -16.91
CA PHE A 53 3.99 -4.63 -17.16
C PHE A 53 4.84 -4.97 -15.94
N ARG A 54 4.51 -6.07 -15.29
CA ARG A 54 5.11 -6.48 -14.01
C ARG A 54 5.71 -7.86 -14.11
N THR A 55 6.97 -7.98 -13.71
CA THR A 55 7.67 -9.25 -13.48
C THR A 55 8.35 -9.22 -12.12
N CYS A 56 8.72 -10.38 -11.59
CA CYS A 56 9.43 -10.49 -10.33
C CYS A 56 10.68 -9.61 -10.29
N HIS A 57 11.52 -9.70 -11.31
CA HIS A 57 12.76 -8.93 -11.40
C HIS A 57 12.53 -7.41 -11.40
N ILE A 58 11.54 -6.93 -12.18
CA ILE A 58 11.20 -5.49 -12.27
C ILE A 58 10.69 -4.99 -10.93
N LEU A 59 9.73 -5.71 -10.31
CA LEU A 59 9.16 -5.32 -9.01
C LEU A 59 10.18 -5.37 -7.88
N GLN A 60 11.08 -6.37 -7.84
CA GLN A 60 12.16 -6.42 -6.85
C GLN A 60 13.13 -5.25 -6.99
N ARG A 61 13.41 -4.81 -8.21
CA ARG A 61 14.18 -3.60 -8.43
C ARG A 61 13.42 -2.37 -7.95
N GLY A 62 12.13 -2.29 -8.23
CA GLY A 62 11.24 -1.24 -7.72
C GLY A 62 11.25 -1.17 -6.18
N CYS A 63 11.15 -2.31 -5.50
CA CYS A 63 11.26 -2.37 -4.04
C CYS A 63 12.56 -1.77 -3.53
N ARG A 64 13.72 -2.13 -4.15
CA ARG A 64 15.01 -1.61 -3.74
C ARG A 64 15.13 -0.09 -3.95
N GLU A 65 14.74 0.40 -5.13
CA GLU A 65 14.80 1.84 -5.43
C GLU A 65 13.86 2.64 -4.53
N MET A 66 12.62 2.18 -4.35
CA MET A 66 11.68 2.86 -3.45
C MET A 66 12.16 2.84 -2.00
N THR A 67 12.79 1.75 -1.55
CA THR A 67 13.37 1.70 -0.21
C THR A 67 14.49 2.72 -0.06
N ARG A 68 15.38 2.84 -1.06
CA ARG A 68 16.44 3.87 -1.06
C ARG A 68 15.85 5.27 -0.94
N LEU A 69 14.87 5.61 -1.80
CA LEU A 69 14.21 6.91 -1.77
C LEU A 69 13.57 7.20 -0.40
N TYR A 70 12.92 6.19 0.18
CA TYR A 70 12.23 6.33 1.47
C TYR A 70 13.19 6.44 2.65
N THR A 71 14.27 5.64 2.68
CA THR A 71 15.15 5.55 3.85
C THR A 71 16.35 6.49 3.79
N CYS A 72 16.78 6.89 2.60
CA CYS A 72 17.97 7.73 2.42
C CYS A 72 17.61 9.16 1.98
N ASP A 73 16.80 9.30 0.93
CA ASP A 73 16.58 10.60 0.32
C ASP A 73 15.46 11.40 1.01
N LEU A 74 14.39 10.73 1.44
CA LEU A 74 13.29 11.38 2.14
C LEU A 74 13.69 12.04 3.49
N PRO A 75 14.57 11.43 4.31
CA PRO A 75 15.09 12.11 5.50
C PRO A 75 16.00 13.30 5.20
N ASP A 76 16.57 13.37 4.00
CA ASP A 76 17.50 14.43 3.57
C ASP A 76 16.83 15.52 2.70
N ILE A 77 15.51 15.67 2.79
CA ILE A 77 14.80 16.75 2.07
C ILE A 77 15.17 18.12 2.59
N CYS A 78 15.07 19.14 1.72
CA CYS A 78 15.15 20.54 2.11
C CYS A 78 13.84 21.26 1.82
N VAL A 79 13.43 22.14 2.75
CA VAL A 79 12.30 23.06 2.60
C VAL A 79 12.84 24.48 2.75
N GLN A 80 12.71 25.28 1.70
CA GLN A 80 13.28 26.64 1.67
C GLN A 80 12.35 27.66 2.34
N ASP A 81 11.04 27.57 2.03
CA ASP A 81 10.05 28.44 2.65
C ASP A 81 9.60 27.90 4.00
N GLN A 82 9.97 28.60 5.06
CA GLN A 82 9.61 28.24 6.44
C GLN A 82 8.38 29.01 6.96
N SER A 83 7.71 29.79 6.10
CA SER A 83 6.49 30.51 6.48
C SER A 83 5.33 29.55 6.76
N LEU A 84 4.29 30.05 7.45
CA LEU A 84 3.04 29.29 7.66
C LEU A 84 1.90 29.82 6.79
N ILE A 85 2.15 30.85 5.99
CA ILE A 85 1.13 31.52 5.19
C ILE A 85 1.36 31.16 3.73
N TRP A 86 0.41 30.46 3.12
CA TRP A 86 0.45 30.05 1.70
C TRP A 86 1.70 29.28 1.29
N ASN A 87 2.27 28.50 2.21
CA ASN A 87 3.47 27.70 1.97
C ASN A 87 3.12 26.39 1.26
N THR A 88 3.11 26.42 -0.07
CA THR A 88 2.85 25.24 -0.91
C THR A 88 3.99 24.22 -0.83
N GLU A 89 5.25 24.65 -0.67
CA GLU A 89 6.40 23.76 -0.56
C GLU A 89 6.30 22.87 0.70
N LEU A 90 5.89 23.43 1.84
CA LEU A 90 5.68 22.66 3.06
C LEU A 90 4.54 21.65 2.91
N VAL A 91 3.43 22.05 2.26
CA VAL A 91 2.31 21.13 1.98
C VAL A 91 2.79 19.99 1.09
N GLU A 92 3.51 20.28 0.03
CA GLU A 92 4.08 19.28 -0.89
C GLU A 92 5.07 18.34 -0.20
N ALA A 93 5.89 18.85 0.72
CA ALA A 93 6.80 18.02 1.52
C ALA A 93 6.05 17.02 2.41
N ILE A 94 4.96 17.45 3.07
CA ILE A 94 4.12 16.57 3.91
C ILE A 94 3.39 15.54 3.04
N GLU A 95 2.85 15.96 1.90
CA GLU A 95 2.22 15.05 0.93
C GLU A 95 3.21 14.02 0.41
N LEU A 96 4.45 14.44 0.09
CA LEU A 96 5.50 13.55 -0.40
C LEU A 96 5.81 12.44 0.62
N GLN A 97 5.91 12.76 1.91
CA GLN A 97 6.10 11.74 2.94
C GLN A 97 4.99 10.68 2.92
N ASN A 98 3.73 11.12 2.78
CA ASN A 98 2.59 10.20 2.71
C ASN A 98 2.58 9.39 1.41
N MET A 99 2.87 10.02 0.26
CA MET A 99 2.94 9.34 -1.04
C MET A 99 4.07 8.30 -1.08
N MET A 100 5.24 8.61 -0.53
CA MET A 100 6.37 7.69 -0.42
C MET A 100 5.98 6.44 0.36
N LEU A 101 5.35 6.61 1.53
CA LEU A 101 4.88 5.50 2.34
C LEU A 101 3.86 4.62 1.59
N VAL A 102 2.86 5.24 0.94
CA VAL A 102 1.87 4.52 0.12
C VAL A 102 2.54 3.80 -1.04
N SER A 103 3.51 4.41 -1.72
CA SER A 103 4.26 3.80 -2.82
C SER A 103 5.05 2.58 -2.36
N MET A 104 5.66 2.63 -1.17
CA MET A 104 6.32 1.48 -0.53
C MET A 104 5.32 0.33 -0.34
N HIS A 105 4.16 0.60 0.23
CA HIS A 105 3.12 -0.42 0.43
C HIS A 105 2.67 -1.05 -0.89
N ILE A 106 2.47 -0.24 -1.93
CA ILE A 106 2.02 -0.70 -3.25
C ILE A 106 3.06 -1.60 -3.90
N VAL A 107 4.33 -1.19 -3.98
CA VAL A 107 5.35 -1.96 -4.70
C VAL A 107 5.67 -3.28 -4.00
N TYR A 108 5.73 -3.29 -2.66
CA TYR A 108 5.95 -4.51 -1.89
C TYR A 108 4.77 -5.47 -1.96
N ALA A 109 3.53 -4.96 -1.90
CA ALA A 109 2.34 -5.78 -2.08
C ALA A 109 2.27 -6.38 -3.50
N ALA A 110 2.65 -5.61 -4.53
CA ALA A 110 2.67 -6.06 -5.92
C ALA A 110 3.76 -7.12 -6.16
N GLU A 111 4.96 -6.95 -5.57
CA GLU A 111 6.04 -7.94 -5.67
C GLU A 111 5.64 -9.26 -5.02
N ASN A 112 5.06 -9.18 -3.83
CA ASN A 112 4.67 -10.35 -3.04
C ASN A 112 3.58 -11.17 -3.73
N ARG A 113 2.61 -10.57 -4.44
CA ARG A 113 1.48 -11.27 -5.05
C ARG A 113 1.88 -11.92 -6.37
N LYS A 114 1.99 -13.25 -6.37
CA LYS A 114 2.43 -14.08 -7.51
C LYS A 114 1.24 -14.67 -8.25
N GLU A 115 0.40 -13.81 -8.76
CA GLU A 115 -0.76 -14.12 -9.62
C GLU A 115 -1.13 -12.87 -10.43
N SER A 116 -2.01 -13.03 -11.43
CA SER A 116 -2.69 -11.91 -12.09
C SER A 116 -4.15 -11.85 -11.65
N ARG A 117 -4.59 -10.66 -11.13
CA ARG A 117 -5.96 -10.45 -10.62
C ARG A 117 -6.38 -8.99 -10.77
N GLY A 118 -7.43 -8.75 -11.51
CA GLY A 118 -7.90 -7.39 -11.80
C GLY A 118 -6.82 -6.57 -12.50
N SER A 119 -6.53 -5.37 -12.01
CA SER A 119 -5.47 -4.50 -12.53
C SER A 119 -4.05 -4.96 -12.18
N HIS A 120 -3.88 -5.95 -11.30
CA HIS A 120 -2.59 -6.54 -11.01
C HIS A 120 -2.26 -7.60 -12.06
N ALA A 121 -1.58 -7.21 -13.13
CA ALA A 121 -1.16 -8.09 -14.21
C ALA A 121 0.34 -8.42 -14.08
N ARG A 122 0.65 -9.72 -13.99
CA ARG A 122 2.01 -10.28 -13.90
C ARG A 122 2.33 -11.09 -15.14
N ASP A 123 3.34 -10.68 -15.91
CA ASP A 123 3.75 -11.44 -17.11
C ASP A 123 4.38 -12.79 -16.77
N ASP A 124 4.94 -12.92 -15.58
CA ASP A 124 5.55 -14.13 -15.04
C ASP A 124 4.56 -15.02 -14.25
N TYR A 125 3.37 -14.52 -13.92
CA TYR A 125 2.29 -15.23 -13.23
C TYR A 125 0.94 -14.83 -13.83
N LYS A 126 0.65 -15.27 -15.05
CA LYS A 126 -0.52 -14.82 -15.81
C LYS A 126 -1.85 -15.29 -15.27
N GLU A 127 -1.86 -16.40 -14.56
CA GLU A 127 -3.08 -17.03 -14.06
C GLU A 127 -3.49 -16.48 -12.70
N ARG A 128 -4.80 -16.46 -12.46
CA ARG A 128 -5.39 -16.23 -11.15
C ARG A 128 -5.37 -17.54 -10.36
N CYS A 129 -4.93 -17.49 -9.11
CA CYS A 129 -4.84 -18.65 -8.24
C CYS A 129 -5.87 -18.57 -7.12
N ASP A 130 -7.04 -19.18 -7.33
CA ASP A 130 -8.12 -19.25 -6.34
C ASP A 130 -8.09 -20.56 -5.54
N GLU A 131 -8.87 -20.64 -4.46
CA GLU A 131 -9.02 -21.83 -3.62
C GLU A 131 -9.75 -22.98 -4.31
N TYR A 132 -10.55 -22.66 -5.34
CA TYR A 132 -11.20 -23.62 -6.25
C TYR A 132 -10.94 -23.24 -7.70
N ASN A 133 -11.14 -24.16 -8.60
CA ASN A 133 -11.19 -23.87 -10.03
C ASN A 133 -12.59 -23.41 -10.43
N TYR A 134 -12.82 -22.11 -10.45
CA TYR A 134 -14.09 -21.49 -10.80
C TYR A 134 -14.44 -21.53 -12.30
N THR A 135 -13.63 -22.16 -13.14
CA THR A 135 -14.01 -22.46 -14.55
C THR A 135 -14.94 -23.68 -14.65
N GLN A 136 -15.08 -24.43 -13.56
CA GLN A 136 -15.87 -25.63 -13.44
C GLN A 136 -16.76 -25.55 -12.20
N PRO A 137 -17.84 -26.39 -12.11
CA PRO A 137 -18.63 -26.49 -10.89
C PRO A 137 -17.76 -26.79 -9.67
N VAL A 138 -18.04 -26.12 -8.55
CA VAL A 138 -17.26 -26.27 -7.32
C VAL A 138 -17.53 -27.59 -6.60
N GLU A 139 -18.73 -28.18 -6.83
CA GLU A 139 -19.12 -29.46 -6.25
C GLU A 139 -18.11 -30.55 -6.61
N GLY A 140 -17.62 -31.25 -5.58
CA GLY A 140 -16.64 -32.32 -5.72
C GLY A 140 -15.18 -31.87 -5.85
N GLN A 141 -14.90 -30.58 -5.90
CA GLN A 141 -13.53 -30.08 -5.85
C GLN A 141 -12.98 -30.06 -4.43
N THR A 142 -11.70 -30.34 -4.27
CA THR A 142 -10.98 -30.15 -3.02
C THR A 142 -10.49 -28.72 -2.90
N LYS A 143 -10.82 -28.04 -1.80
CA LYS A 143 -10.36 -26.69 -1.54
C LYS A 143 -8.84 -26.67 -1.35
N ARG A 144 -8.14 -25.78 -2.07
CA ARG A 144 -6.71 -25.56 -1.86
C ARG A 144 -6.43 -24.99 -0.47
N PRO A 145 -5.34 -25.38 0.18
CA PRO A 145 -4.91 -24.79 1.44
C PRO A 145 -4.71 -23.27 1.33
N TYR A 146 -4.93 -22.56 2.43
CA TYR A 146 -4.80 -21.10 2.49
C TYR A 146 -3.42 -20.58 2.06
N SER A 147 -2.37 -21.37 2.24
CA SER A 147 -1.01 -21.06 1.79
C SER A 147 -0.82 -21.14 0.28
N GLU A 148 -1.65 -21.92 -0.44
CA GLU A 148 -1.47 -22.28 -1.85
C GLU A 148 -2.33 -21.46 -2.82
N HIS A 149 -3.15 -20.55 -2.33
CA HIS A 149 -3.98 -19.68 -3.17
C HIS A 149 -3.84 -18.20 -2.80
N TRP A 150 -4.24 -17.32 -3.73
CA TRP A 150 -4.15 -15.87 -3.57
C TRP A 150 -5.51 -15.18 -3.36
N ARG A 151 -6.60 -15.91 -3.23
CA ARG A 151 -7.89 -15.33 -2.86
C ARG A 151 -7.89 -14.95 -1.37
N LYS A 152 -7.13 -13.93 -1.07
CA LYS A 152 -6.92 -13.35 0.27
C LYS A 152 -6.53 -11.90 0.14
N HIS A 153 -6.87 -11.08 1.13
CA HIS A 153 -6.39 -9.72 1.22
C HIS A 153 -4.92 -9.74 1.64
N THR A 154 -4.10 -8.99 0.92
CA THR A 154 -2.72 -8.68 1.33
C THR A 154 -2.78 -7.44 2.21
N LEU A 155 -2.32 -7.55 3.44
CA LEU A 155 -2.19 -6.45 4.39
C LEU A 155 -0.72 -6.08 4.50
N THR A 156 -0.43 -4.80 4.48
CA THR A 156 0.94 -4.29 4.57
C THR A 156 1.06 -3.32 5.74
N TRP A 157 2.17 -3.39 6.45
CA TRP A 157 2.44 -2.59 7.64
C TRP A 157 3.84 -2.00 7.52
N ALA A 158 3.94 -0.68 7.68
CA ALA A 158 5.24 -0.03 7.79
C ALA A 158 5.86 -0.34 9.16
N ARG A 159 7.12 -0.75 9.15
CA ARG A 159 7.91 -0.99 10.34
C ARG A 159 8.76 0.25 10.67
N GLU A 160 9.23 0.33 11.88
CA GLU A 160 10.11 1.43 12.32
C GLU A 160 11.43 1.51 11.53
N ASP A 161 11.91 0.38 11.02
CA ASP A 161 13.11 0.29 10.18
C ASP A 161 12.87 0.70 8.71
N GLY A 162 11.68 1.19 8.38
CA GLY A 162 11.31 1.58 7.01
C GLY A 162 10.98 0.42 6.07
N LEU A 163 11.01 -0.84 6.56
CA LEU A 163 10.62 -1.99 5.76
C LEU A 163 9.12 -2.26 5.87
N ILE A 164 8.59 -2.95 4.87
CA ILE A 164 7.18 -3.34 4.82
C ILE A 164 7.04 -4.81 5.24
N SER A 165 6.27 -5.05 6.29
CA SER A 165 5.84 -6.39 6.65
C SER A 165 4.50 -6.72 6.00
N ILE A 166 4.30 -8.00 5.66
CA ILE A 166 3.13 -8.47 4.92
C ILE A 166 2.41 -9.55 5.73
N SER A 167 1.10 -9.44 5.79
CA SER A 167 0.21 -10.43 6.35
C SER A 167 -1.01 -10.64 5.47
N TYR A 168 -1.84 -11.63 5.78
CA TYR A 168 -2.99 -11.96 4.96
C TYR A 168 -4.25 -12.12 5.79
N ARG A 169 -5.38 -11.74 5.21
CA ARG A 169 -6.71 -11.97 5.77
C ARG A 169 -7.59 -12.68 4.73
N PRO A 170 -8.39 -13.68 5.12
CA PRO A 170 -9.31 -14.33 4.20
C PRO A 170 -10.34 -13.35 3.65
N VAL A 171 -10.78 -13.58 2.41
CA VAL A 171 -11.91 -12.86 1.82
C VAL A 171 -13.18 -13.38 2.47
N ILE A 172 -14.01 -12.46 2.96
CA ILE A 172 -15.37 -12.73 3.42
C ILE A 172 -16.30 -12.33 2.27
N ASP A 173 -16.98 -13.28 1.71
CA ASP A 173 -17.90 -13.11 0.57
C ASP A 173 -19.32 -13.63 0.85
N SER A 174 -19.59 -14.00 2.12
CA SER A 174 -20.92 -14.32 2.56
C SER A 174 -21.79 -13.05 2.63
N THR A 175 -23.05 -13.18 2.26
CA THR A 175 -24.05 -12.13 2.43
C THR A 175 -24.44 -12.01 3.91
N LEU A 176 -24.87 -10.82 4.33
CA LEU A 176 -25.34 -10.58 5.70
C LEU A 176 -26.68 -11.30 5.96
N ASP A 177 -27.51 -11.39 4.93
CA ASP A 177 -28.79 -12.09 4.94
C ASP A 177 -28.97 -12.82 3.61
N GLU A 178 -28.95 -14.15 3.65
CA GLU A 178 -29.13 -15.00 2.46
C GLU A 178 -30.55 -14.98 1.90
N ALA A 179 -31.56 -14.57 2.69
CA ALA A 179 -32.93 -14.39 2.21
C ALA A 179 -33.08 -13.14 1.34
N GLU A 180 -32.33 -12.07 1.67
CA GLU A 180 -32.34 -10.83 0.90
C GLU A 180 -31.39 -10.87 -0.30
N ALA A 181 -30.22 -11.49 -0.13
CA ALA A 181 -29.18 -11.53 -1.18
C ALA A 181 -28.48 -12.90 -1.20
N LYS A 182 -28.59 -13.62 -2.29
CA LYS A 182 -27.91 -14.89 -2.48
C LYS A 182 -26.40 -14.68 -2.72
N HIS A 183 -25.61 -15.57 -2.16
CA HIS A 183 -24.18 -15.63 -2.47
C HIS A 183 -23.94 -15.86 -3.96
N VAL A 184 -23.10 -15.03 -4.58
CA VAL A 184 -22.65 -15.17 -5.98
C VAL A 184 -21.20 -15.64 -5.98
N PRO A 185 -20.92 -16.86 -6.47
CA PRO A 185 -19.55 -17.37 -6.51
C PRO A 185 -18.69 -16.53 -7.47
N PRO A 186 -17.38 -16.49 -7.25
CA PRO A 186 -16.45 -15.84 -8.18
C PRO A 186 -16.52 -16.48 -9.56
N THR A 187 -16.39 -15.68 -10.61
CA THR A 187 -16.26 -16.16 -11.99
C THR A 187 -14.89 -15.78 -12.55
N VAL A 188 -14.32 -16.68 -13.35
CA VAL A 188 -13.08 -16.36 -14.09
C VAL A 188 -13.46 -15.48 -15.26
N ARG A 189 -12.89 -14.27 -15.33
CA ARG A 189 -12.98 -13.40 -16.50
C ARG A 189 -11.82 -13.72 -17.42
N MET A 190 -12.12 -13.97 -18.69
CA MET A 190 -11.14 -14.00 -19.77
C MET A 190 -11.10 -12.59 -20.37
N TYR A 191 -9.90 -12.06 -20.55
CA TYR A 191 -9.62 -10.77 -21.18
C TYR A 191 -9.13 -10.98 -22.59
#